data_6b67fbdb1dee939438e29c9cb5ef92b3
#
_entry.id   6b67fbdb1dee939438e29c9cb5ef92b3
#
_cell.length_a   1.000
_cell.length_b   1.000
_cell.length_c   1.000
_cell.angle_alpha   90.00
_cell.angle_beta   90.00
_cell.angle_gamma   90.00
#
_symmetry.space_group_name_H-M   'P 1'
#
loop_
_entity.id
_entity.type
_entity.pdbx_description
1 polymer ?
#
loop_
_entity_poly.entity_id
_entity_poly.type
_entity_poly.pdbx_seq_one_letter_code
_entity_poly.pdbx_strand_id
1 'polypeptide(L)'
;MGTLNIVLHEPEIPANTGNIGRTCVATGTRLHLIEPLGFSLSEKALKRAGMDYWKDLDVTTYLDYEDFLERNPGAKVYYATTKAPQTYADVKYEDDCFIMFGKESAGIPEEILRDNQETCVRIPMLGETRSLNLSNSVAIILYEAFRQHDFAHLKLEGHLRKYEWK
;
A
#
# COMPACT_ATOMS: atom_id res chain seq x y z
N MET A 1 9.65 0.91 -16.70
CA MET A 1 9.31 0.67 -15.31
C MET A 1 7.92 0.05 -15.21
N GLY A 2 7.76 -0.94 -14.37
CA GLY A 2 6.47 -1.59 -14.16
C GLY A 2 5.55 -0.80 -13.23
N THR A 3 4.40 -1.39 -12.95
CA THR A 3 3.40 -0.82 -12.05
C THR A 3 3.60 -1.38 -10.65
N LEU A 4 3.62 -0.49 -9.65
CA LEU A 4 3.71 -0.92 -8.25
C LEU A 4 2.34 -1.37 -7.75
N ASN A 5 2.34 -2.21 -6.72
CA ASN A 5 1.13 -2.82 -6.19
C ASN A 5 1.10 -2.70 -4.66
N ILE A 6 -0.01 -2.19 -4.13
CA ILE A 6 -0.24 -2.17 -2.68
C ILE A 6 -1.24 -3.27 -2.35
N VAL A 7 -0.94 -4.04 -1.30
CA VAL A 7 -1.80 -5.13 -0.83
C VAL A 7 -2.21 -4.84 0.60
N LEU A 8 -3.50 -4.88 0.89
CA LEU A 8 -4.02 -4.73 2.25
C LEU A 8 -4.60 -6.06 2.70
N HIS A 9 -4.02 -6.61 3.77
CA HIS A 9 -4.44 -7.90 4.32
C HIS A 9 -5.55 -7.67 5.36
N GLU A 10 -6.79 -7.95 4.98
CA GLU A 10 -7.97 -7.83 5.84
C GLU A 10 -8.12 -6.44 6.47
N PRO A 11 -8.12 -5.36 5.66
CA PRO A 11 -8.24 -4.01 6.21
C PRO A 11 -9.58 -3.82 6.92
N GLU A 12 -9.58 -3.09 8.02
CA GLU A 12 -10.73 -2.94 8.90
C GLU A 12 -11.41 -1.58 8.81
N ILE A 13 -10.65 -0.52 8.62
CA ILE A 13 -11.14 0.85 8.71
C ILE A 13 -11.34 1.45 7.31
N PRO A 14 -12.61 1.73 6.92
CA PRO A 14 -12.88 2.21 5.56
C PRO A 14 -12.18 3.52 5.20
N ALA A 15 -12.03 4.44 6.16
CA ALA A 15 -11.35 5.71 5.92
C ALA A 15 -9.89 5.51 5.49
N ASN A 16 -9.19 4.54 6.11
CA ASN A 16 -7.82 4.24 5.74
C ASN A 16 -7.74 3.68 4.33
N THR A 17 -8.58 2.70 4.01
CA THR A 17 -8.62 2.11 2.66
C THR A 17 -8.99 3.18 1.63
N GLY A 18 -9.89 4.08 1.97
CA GLY A 18 -10.24 5.20 1.10
C GLY A 18 -9.06 6.10 0.79
N ASN A 19 -8.32 6.51 1.82
CA ASN A 19 -7.13 7.35 1.64
C ASN A 19 -6.05 6.62 0.83
N ILE A 20 -5.87 5.33 1.06
CA ILE A 20 -4.92 4.51 0.32
C ILE A 20 -5.32 4.43 -1.16
N GLY A 21 -6.61 4.22 -1.43
CA GLY A 21 -7.12 4.20 -2.80
C GLY A 21 -6.85 5.51 -3.53
N ARG A 22 -7.01 6.64 -2.85
CA ARG A 22 -6.71 7.95 -3.41
C ARG A 22 -5.23 8.08 -3.78
N THR A 23 -4.34 7.63 -2.91
CA THR A 23 -2.90 7.62 -3.18
C THR A 23 -2.59 6.73 -4.39
N CYS A 24 -3.24 5.57 -4.48
CA CYS A 24 -3.04 4.66 -5.60
C CYS A 24 -3.49 5.27 -6.93
N VAL A 25 -4.64 5.95 -6.95
CA VAL A 25 -5.10 6.65 -8.16
C VAL A 25 -4.11 7.74 -8.56
N ALA A 26 -3.63 8.50 -7.58
CA ALA A 26 -2.70 9.62 -7.84
C ALA A 26 -1.36 9.16 -8.41
N THR A 27 -0.97 7.91 -8.18
CA THR A 27 0.34 7.40 -8.57
C THR A 27 0.29 6.28 -9.61
N GLY A 28 -0.89 5.89 -10.06
CA GLY A 28 -1.02 4.78 -11.00
C GLY A 28 -0.67 3.42 -10.40
N THR A 29 -0.86 3.27 -9.09
CA THR A 29 -0.57 2.05 -8.35
C THR A 29 -1.81 1.17 -8.28
N ARG A 30 -1.64 -0.15 -8.42
CA ARG A 30 -2.74 -1.10 -8.26
C ARG A 30 -2.99 -1.39 -6.79
N LEU A 31 -4.26 -1.56 -6.42
CA LEU A 31 -4.64 -1.90 -5.06
C LEU A 31 -5.22 -3.31 -5.01
N HIS A 32 -4.75 -4.10 -4.07
CA HIS A 32 -5.21 -5.46 -3.85
C HIS A 32 -5.74 -5.57 -2.42
N LEU A 33 -6.96 -6.09 -2.28
CA LEU A 33 -7.61 -6.24 -0.98
C LEU A 33 -7.87 -7.70 -0.69
N ILE A 34 -7.34 -8.20 0.42
CA ILE A 34 -7.55 -9.58 0.85
C ILE A 34 -8.66 -9.60 1.89
N GLU A 35 -9.73 -10.32 1.59
CA GLU A 35 -10.89 -10.46 2.47
C GLU A 35 -10.57 -11.37 3.67
N PRO A 36 -11.30 -11.25 4.80
CA PRO A 36 -12.49 -10.40 4.96
C PRO A 36 -12.14 -8.93 5.14
N LEU A 37 -13.05 -8.06 4.67
CA LEU A 37 -12.92 -6.62 4.84
C LEU A 37 -13.83 -6.17 5.98
N GLY A 38 -13.39 -5.17 6.75
CA GLY A 38 -14.19 -4.62 7.83
C GLY A 38 -15.29 -3.65 7.35
N PHE A 39 -15.53 -3.59 6.03
CA PHE A 39 -16.48 -2.65 5.45
C PHE A 39 -16.98 -3.18 4.10
N SER A 40 -17.96 -2.50 3.51
CA SER A 40 -18.52 -2.89 2.23
C SER A 40 -17.91 -2.09 1.07
N LEU A 41 -17.66 -2.79 -0.04
CA LEU A 41 -17.21 -2.16 -1.29
C LEU A 41 -18.40 -1.93 -2.25
N SER A 42 -19.65 -1.99 -1.76
CA SER A 42 -20.80 -1.73 -2.61
C SER A 42 -20.73 -0.29 -3.14
N GLU A 43 -21.29 -0.08 -4.33
CA GLU A 43 -21.34 1.23 -4.96
C GLU A 43 -21.96 2.28 -4.02
N LYS A 44 -23.04 1.91 -3.32
CA LYS A 44 -23.72 2.77 -2.37
C LYS A 44 -22.82 3.16 -1.20
N ALA A 45 -22.06 2.20 -0.65
CA ALA A 45 -21.17 2.46 0.47
C ALA A 45 -19.99 3.35 0.05
N LEU A 46 -19.43 3.11 -1.13
CA LEU A 46 -18.33 3.92 -1.67
C LEU A 46 -18.77 5.36 -1.92
N LYS A 47 -19.94 5.55 -2.49
CA LYS A 47 -20.50 6.87 -2.75
C LYS A 47 -20.76 7.62 -1.45
N ARG A 48 -21.29 6.94 -0.43
CA ARG A 48 -21.56 7.53 0.87
C ARG A 48 -20.28 7.97 1.57
N ALA A 49 -19.19 7.26 1.35
CA ALA A 49 -17.87 7.56 1.92
C ALA A 49 -17.11 8.63 1.13
N GLY A 50 -17.68 9.17 0.04
CA GLY A 50 -17.03 10.19 -0.76
C GLY A 50 -15.88 9.68 -1.62
N MET A 51 -15.88 8.39 -1.94
CA MET A 51 -14.82 7.76 -2.73
C MET A 51 -15.11 7.83 -4.23
N ASP A 52 -15.31 9.03 -4.76
CA ASP A 52 -15.63 9.24 -6.18
C ASP A 52 -14.54 8.72 -7.11
N TYR A 53 -13.28 8.80 -6.67
CA TYR A 53 -12.12 8.35 -7.42
C TYR A 53 -12.02 6.83 -7.51
N TRP A 54 -12.82 6.08 -6.72
CA TRP A 54 -12.75 4.61 -6.66
C TRP A 54 -12.96 3.95 -8.02
N LYS A 55 -13.81 4.54 -8.86
CA LYS A 55 -14.06 4.03 -10.21
C LYS A 55 -12.81 4.08 -11.11
N ASP A 56 -11.86 4.96 -10.80
CA ASP A 56 -10.62 5.13 -11.57
C ASP A 56 -9.49 4.27 -11.00
N LEU A 57 -9.76 3.54 -9.93
CA LEU A 57 -8.78 2.73 -9.23
C LEU A 57 -8.75 1.31 -9.80
N ASP A 58 -7.55 0.82 -10.09
CA ASP A 58 -7.36 -0.59 -10.43
C ASP A 58 -7.33 -1.38 -9.13
N VAL A 59 -8.47 -1.97 -8.75
CA VAL A 59 -8.60 -2.71 -7.50
C VAL A 59 -9.02 -4.15 -7.76
N THR A 60 -8.39 -5.09 -7.07
CA THR A 60 -8.70 -6.51 -7.12
C THR A 60 -8.94 -7.02 -5.70
N THR A 61 -9.95 -7.87 -5.49
CA THR A 61 -10.21 -8.49 -4.20
C THR A 61 -9.88 -9.97 -4.26
N TYR A 62 -9.47 -10.51 -3.12
CA TYR A 62 -9.09 -11.93 -2.98
C TYR A 62 -9.80 -12.54 -1.79
N LEU A 63 -10.08 -13.83 -1.86
CA LEU A 63 -10.78 -14.53 -0.78
C LEU A 63 -9.91 -14.66 0.47
N ASP A 64 -8.61 -14.87 0.29
CA ASP A 64 -7.65 -15.03 1.37
C ASP A 64 -6.22 -14.85 0.82
N TYR A 65 -5.22 -15.01 1.69
CA TYR A 65 -3.83 -14.84 1.31
C TYR A 65 -3.40 -15.90 0.28
N GLU A 66 -3.86 -17.13 0.41
CA GLU A 66 -3.55 -18.21 -0.53
C GLU A 66 -4.09 -17.90 -1.93
N ASP A 67 -5.32 -17.37 -2.02
CA ASP A 67 -5.90 -16.94 -3.28
C ASP A 67 -5.06 -15.84 -3.92
N PHE A 68 -4.57 -14.90 -3.10
CA PHE A 68 -3.67 -13.85 -3.59
C PHE A 68 -2.40 -14.44 -4.20
N LEU A 69 -1.76 -15.37 -3.51
CA LEU A 69 -0.53 -16.00 -4.02
C LEU A 69 -0.77 -16.80 -5.30
N GLU A 70 -1.87 -17.54 -5.37
CA GLU A 70 -2.21 -18.35 -6.55
C GLU A 70 -2.47 -17.48 -7.77
N ARG A 71 -3.11 -16.34 -7.58
CA ARG A 71 -3.48 -15.46 -8.70
C ARG A 71 -2.35 -14.52 -9.10
N ASN A 72 -1.26 -14.47 -8.34
CA ASN A 72 -0.08 -13.65 -8.64
C ASN A 72 1.18 -14.50 -8.53
N PRO A 73 1.32 -15.54 -9.35
CA PRO A 73 2.48 -16.45 -9.27
C PRO A 73 3.78 -15.70 -9.55
N GLY A 74 4.79 -15.98 -8.72
CA GLY A 74 6.09 -15.33 -8.85
C GLY A 74 6.15 -13.90 -8.35
N ALA A 75 5.10 -13.41 -7.69
CA ALA A 75 5.07 -12.05 -7.17
C ALA A 75 6.18 -11.83 -6.13
N LYS A 76 6.91 -10.72 -6.29
CA LYS A 76 7.86 -10.28 -5.25
C LYS A 76 7.07 -9.42 -4.26
N VAL A 77 6.96 -9.89 -3.03
CA VAL A 77 6.16 -9.22 -2.00
C VAL A 77 7.05 -8.74 -0.86
N TYR A 78 6.92 -7.46 -0.51
CA TYR A 78 7.55 -6.88 0.67
C TYR A 78 6.45 -6.72 1.72
N TYR A 79 6.78 -6.99 2.98
CA TYR A 79 5.80 -7.01 4.07
C TYR A 79 6.12 -5.91 5.06
N ALA A 80 5.24 -4.94 5.18
CA ALA A 80 5.41 -3.82 6.11
C ALA A 80 4.93 -4.23 7.51
N THR A 81 5.84 -4.18 8.48
CA THR A 81 5.53 -4.57 9.85
C THR A 81 6.50 -3.90 10.82
N THR A 82 6.01 -3.48 11.98
CA THR A 82 6.86 -2.92 13.02
C THR A 82 7.83 -3.96 13.61
N LYS A 83 7.64 -5.23 13.28
CA LYS A 83 8.45 -6.35 13.78
C LYS A 83 9.63 -6.69 12.87
N ALA A 84 9.80 -5.98 11.76
CA ALA A 84 10.85 -6.29 10.79
C ALA A 84 12.24 -5.99 11.35
N PRO A 85 13.26 -6.77 10.93
CA PRO A 85 14.64 -6.59 11.38
C PRO A 85 15.41 -5.54 10.58
N GLN A 86 14.76 -4.86 9.66
CA GLN A 86 15.39 -3.83 8.82
C GLN A 86 14.38 -2.75 8.47
N THR A 87 14.87 -1.62 7.97
CA THR A 87 13.98 -0.52 7.61
C THR A 87 13.47 -0.65 6.18
N TYR A 88 12.43 0.12 5.88
CA TYR A 88 11.85 0.17 4.54
C TYR A 88 12.82 0.74 3.49
N ALA A 89 13.87 1.42 3.92
CA ALA A 89 14.87 2.00 3.02
C ALA A 89 16.03 1.04 2.74
N ASP A 90 16.13 -0.06 3.48
CA ASP A 90 17.25 -1.02 3.36
C ASP A 90 17.08 -2.03 2.22
N VAL A 91 15.91 -2.09 1.62
CA VAL A 91 15.64 -3.05 0.54
C VAL A 91 15.55 -2.33 -0.79
N LYS A 92 15.74 -3.09 -1.87
CA LYS A 92 15.58 -2.57 -3.22
C LYS A 92 14.25 -3.07 -3.77
N TYR A 93 13.31 -2.14 -3.99
CA TYR A 93 11.98 -2.50 -4.50
C TYR A 93 12.08 -2.81 -5.99
N GLU A 94 11.72 -4.04 -6.35
CA GLU A 94 11.77 -4.47 -7.75
C GLU A 94 10.59 -3.91 -8.54
N ASP A 95 10.75 -3.88 -9.87
CA ASP A 95 9.67 -3.48 -10.76
C ASP A 95 8.48 -4.42 -10.58
N ASP A 96 7.28 -3.88 -10.63
CA ASP A 96 6.03 -4.64 -10.47
C ASP A 96 5.89 -5.32 -9.12
N CYS A 97 6.69 -4.94 -8.12
CA CYS A 97 6.61 -5.56 -6.81
C CYS A 97 5.31 -5.23 -6.09
N PHE A 98 5.02 -6.04 -5.07
CA PHE A 98 3.87 -5.87 -4.19
C PHE A 98 4.39 -5.46 -2.81
N ILE A 99 3.71 -4.53 -2.16
CA ILE A 99 4.01 -4.12 -0.79
C ILE A 99 2.76 -4.37 0.03
N MET A 100 2.84 -5.32 0.97
CA MET A 100 1.69 -5.74 1.77
C MET A 100 1.70 -5.08 3.13
N PHE A 101 0.51 -4.63 3.56
CA PHE A 101 0.27 -4.04 4.87
C PHE A 101 -0.82 -4.84 5.59
N GLY A 102 -0.72 -4.95 6.89
CA GLY A 102 -1.70 -5.67 7.69
C GLY A 102 -2.86 -4.81 8.14
N LYS A 103 -3.83 -5.44 8.79
CA LYS A 103 -4.99 -4.75 9.34
C LYS A 103 -4.58 -3.84 10.51
N GLU A 104 -5.39 -2.83 10.74
CA GLU A 104 -5.06 -1.78 11.71
C GLU A 104 -4.89 -2.29 13.14
N SER A 105 -5.67 -3.30 13.55
CA SER A 105 -5.64 -3.79 14.92
C SER A 105 -4.53 -4.77 15.25
N ALA A 106 -3.97 -5.48 14.25
CA ALA A 106 -3.06 -6.60 14.52
C ALA A 106 -1.90 -6.74 13.55
N GLY A 107 -1.90 -6.02 12.42
CA GLY A 107 -0.86 -6.17 11.42
C GLY A 107 -0.98 -7.47 10.62
N ILE A 108 0.10 -7.87 9.99
CA ILE A 108 0.16 -9.09 9.18
C ILE A 108 0.38 -10.28 10.12
N PRO A 109 -0.30 -11.43 9.89
CA PRO A 109 -0.07 -12.62 10.70
C PRO A 109 1.40 -13.03 10.76
N GLU A 110 1.87 -13.42 11.94
CA GLU A 110 3.30 -13.74 12.11
C GLU A 110 3.74 -14.96 11.33
N GLU A 111 2.84 -15.87 11.03
CA GLU A 111 3.15 -17.05 10.19
C GLU A 111 3.62 -16.62 8.80
N ILE A 112 2.99 -15.57 8.25
CA ILE A 112 3.38 -15.02 6.94
C ILE A 112 4.74 -14.32 7.05
N LEU A 113 4.93 -13.51 8.10
CA LEU A 113 6.17 -12.75 8.29
C LEU A 113 7.37 -13.67 8.48
N ARG A 114 7.21 -14.70 9.32
CA ARG A 114 8.29 -15.64 9.62
C ARG A 114 8.86 -16.27 8.37
N ASP A 115 8.01 -16.61 7.42
CA ASP A 115 8.44 -17.26 6.18
C ASP A 115 9.02 -16.28 5.14
N ASN A 116 9.01 -14.98 5.43
CA ASN A 116 9.43 -13.94 4.50
C ASN A 116 10.32 -12.88 5.14
N GLN A 117 11.17 -13.28 6.08
CA GLN A 117 11.99 -12.35 6.86
C GLN A 117 12.79 -11.36 6.01
N GLU A 118 13.35 -11.82 4.90
CA GLU A 118 14.23 -10.99 4.05
C GLU A 118 13.51 -9.82 3.40
N THR A 119 12.19 -9.90 3.23
CA THR A 119 11.40 -8.86 2.63
C THR A 119 10.46 -8.17 3.61
N CYS A 120 10.62 -8.44 4.91
CA CYS A 120 9.92 -7.67 5.94
C CYS A 120 10.65 -6.36 6.18
N VAL A 121 9.91 -5.25 6.20
CA VAL A 121 10.47 -3.91 6.37
C VAL A 121 9.67 -3.11 7.37
N ARG A 122 10.31 -2.18 8.05
CA ARG A 122 9.64 -1.32 9.02
C ARG A 122 9.93 0.16 8.77
N ILE A 123 9.00 1.00 9.20
CA ILE A 123 9.24 2.44 9.26
C ILE A 123 9.84 2.74 10.63
N PRO A 124 11.02 3.37 10.69
CA PRO A 124 11.63 3.73 11.98
C PRO A 124 10.71 4.65 12.79
N MET A 125 10.62 4.39 14.09
CA MET A 125 9.84 5.19 15.02
C MET A 125 10.64 5.39 16.31
N LEU A 126 10.25 6.39 17.10
CA LEU A 126 10.96 6.71 18.32
C LEU A 126 10.87 5.60 19.38
N GLY A 127 9.77 4.84 19.39
CA GLY A 127 9.57 3.75 20.33
C GLY A 127 8.87 2.57 19.68
N GLU A 128 8.51 1.58 20.49
CA GLU A 128 7.85 0.36 20.01
C GLU A 128 6.40 0.26 20.40
N THR A 129 5.89 1.26 21.12
CA THR A 129 4.56 1.18 21.73
C THR A 129 3.40 1.47 20.78
N ARG A 130 3.68 2.01 19.60
CA ARG A 130 2.63 2.39 18.64
C ARG A 130 3.06 2.13 17.21
N SER A 131 2.08 2.00 16.33
CA SER A 131 2.29 2.00 14.88
C SER A 131 1.77 3.32 14.32
N LEU A 132 2.23 3.67 13.12
CA LEU A 132 1.69 4.81 12.40
C LEU A 132 0.34 4.46 11.80
N ASN A 133 -0.47 5.46 11.52
CA ASN A 133 -1.71 5.27 10.79
C ASN A 133 -1.43 4.50 9.49
N LEU A 134 -2.30 3.55 9.14
CA LEU A 134 -2.10 2.68 8.00
C LEU A 134 -1.92 3.44 6.69
N SER A 135 -2.78 4.42 6.41
CA SER A 135 -2.69 5.16 5.14
C SER A 135 -1.41 5.98 5.07
N ASN A 136 -0.92 6.50 6.19
CA ASN A 136 0.37 7.20 6.24
C ASN A 136 1.52 6.23 5.95
N SER A 137 1.49 5.05 6.55
CA SER A 137 2.51 4.03 6.33
C SER A 137 2.59 3.62 4.86
N VAL A 138 1.45 3.45 4.22
CA VAL A 138 1.39 3.10 2.80
C VAL A 138 2.06 4.20 1.97
N ALA A 139 1.70 5.46 2.22
CA ALA A 139 2.26 6.58 1.46
C ALA A 139 3.79 6.66 1.63
N ILE A 140 4.28 6.50 2.85
CA ILE A 140 5.71 6.58 3.14
C ILE A 140 6.49 5.52 2.35
N ILE A 141 6.08 4.26 2.44
CA ILE A 141 6.81 3.16 1.80
C ILE A 141 6.63 3.19 0.28
N LEU A 142 5.42 3.47 -0.19
CA LEU A 142 5.16 3.55 -1.62
C LEU A 142 6.03 4.63 -2.29
N TYR A 143 6.14 5.80 -1.67
CA TYR A 143 6.96 6.88 -2.24
C TYR A 143 8.46 6.59 -2.14
N GLU A 144 8.91 5.80 -1.18
CA GLU A 144 10.29 5.34 -1.19
C GLU A 144 10.54 4.42 -2.39
N ALA A 145 9.61 3.53 -2.71
CA ALA A 145 9.72 2.69 -3.89
C ALA A 145 9.78 3.54 -5.17
N PHE A 146 8.92 4.56 -5.26
CA PHE A 146 8.96 5.47 -6.41
C PHE A 146 10.29 6.25 -6.47
N ARG A 147 10.79 6.69 -5.32
CA ARG A 147 12.10 7.40 -5.30
C ARG A 147 13.21 6.51 -5.84
N GLN A 148 13.22 5.22 -5.48
CA GLN A 148 14.22 4.29 -5.99
C GLN A 148 14.11 4.10 -7.50
N HIS A 149 12.91 4.29 -8.06
CA HIS A 149 12.65 4.20 -9.49
C HIS A 149 12.67 5.59 -10.18
N ASP A 150 13.30 6.57 -9.55
CA ASP A 150 13.42 7.95 -10.05
C ASP A 150 12.08 8.61 -10.38
N PHE A 151 11.03 8.25 -9.62
CA PHE A 151 9.67 8.78 -9.79
C PHE A 151 9.15 8.63 -11.23
N ALA A 152 9.55 7.55 -11.91
CA ALA A 152 9.13 7.29 -13.28
C ALA A 152 7.61 7.36 -13.40
N HIS A 153 7.13 7.97 -14.48
CA HIS A 153 5.71 8.20 -14.81
C HIS A 153 5.02 9.28 -13.95
N LEU A 154 5.69 9.82 -12.94
CA LEU A 154 5.10 10.86 -12.11
C LEU A 154 5.52 12.23 -12.60
N LYS A 155 4.66 13.22 -12.39
CA LYS A 155 4.96 14.59 -12.74
C LYS A 155 5.88 15.18 -11.68
N LEU A 156 7.04 15.67 -12.08
CA LEU A 156 8.08 16.12 -11.15
C LEU A 156 8.04 17.62 -10.85
N GLU A 157 7.38 18.42 -11.67
CA GLU A 157 7.37 19.86 -11.53
C GLU A 157 5.94 20.40 -11.55
N GLY A 158 5.75 21.48 -10.81
CA GLY A 158 4.50 22.22 -10.82
C GLY A 158 4.73 23.66 -11.22
N HIS A 159 3.64 24.41 -11.39
CA HIS A 159 3.70 25.85 -11.66
C HIS A 159 2.55 26.55 -10.96
N LEU A 160 2.75 27.84 -10.76
CA LEU A 160 1.74 28.68 -10.13
C LEU A 160 0.63 28.98 -11.13
N ARG A 161 -0.55 29.31 -10.64
CA ARG A 161 -1.69 29.64 -11.50
C ARG A 161 -1.64 31.09 -12.00
N LYS A 162 -1.25 32.00 -11.12
CA LYS A 162 -1.28 33.44 -11.41
C LYS A 162 0.07 34.07 -11.62
N TYR A 163 1.12 33.38 -11.17
CA TYR A 163 2.49 33.89 -11.21
C TYR A 163 3.40 32.86 -11.81
N GLU A 164 4.63 33.23 -12.07
CA GLU A 164 5.66 32.31 -12.54
C GLU A 164 6.76 32.19 -11.48
N TRP A 165 7.36 31.02 -11.38
CA TRP A 165 8.53 30.83 -10.54
C TRP A 165 9.72 31.58 -11.13
N LYS A 166 10.55 32.18 -10.28
CA LYS A 166 11.75 32.89 -10.71
C LYS A 166 12.93 31.94 -10.93
#